data_f71cca50c3f42253e5253ab4f818de90
#
_entry.id   f71cca50c3f42253e5253ab4f818de90
#
_cell.length_a   1.000
_cell.length_b   1.000
_cell.length_c   1.000
_cell.angle_alpha   90.00
_cell.angle_beta   90.00
_cell.angle_gamma   90.00
#
_symmetry.space_group_name_H-M   'P 1'
#
loop_
_entity.id
_entity.type
_entity.pdbx_description
1 polymer ?
#
loop_
_entity_poly.entity_id
_entity_poly.type
_entity_poly.pdbx_seq_one_letter_code
_entity_poly.pdbx_strand_id
1 'polypeptide(L)'
;MCGVNYQDHPSREASARELIESAGGRMPQETEGSLRTAVANAMVGMKKQLYGRGPTAAKAWILDDYVFVVLEGGLTRNEETLLADGKADLVREYRLSFQETVGATAMGAVEELLERRVLTYHSQIVFDPPRTFEIFVLEPQ
;
A
#
# COMPACT_ATOMS: atom_id res chain seq x y z
N MET A 1 -2.50 -3.94 22.52
CA MET A 1 -2.47 -3.26 22.41
C MET A 1 -3.16 -2.69 21.73
N CYS A 2 -3.60 -3.03 21.33
CA CYS A 2 -4.21 -2.50 20.51
C CYS A 2 -5.22 -1.69 20.88
N GLY A 3 -5.79 -1.78 21.57
CA GLY A 3 -6.85 -1.09 21.89
C GLY A 3 -6.74 0.29 21.86
N VAL A 4 -5.78 0.61 21.61
CA VAL A 4 -5.47 1.77 21.59
C VAL A 4 -6.25 2.73 21.10
N ASN A 5 -6.35 3.73 21.43
CA ASN A 5 -6.79 4.87 20.92
C ASN A 5 -7.61 4.85 19.74
N TYR A 6 -8.35 3.85 19.61
CA TYR A 6 -9.25 3.79 18.52
C TYR A 6 -10.20 4.95 18.55
N GLN A 7 -10.49 5.45 19.72
CA GLN A 7 -11.39 6.56 19.81
C GLN A 7 -10.79 7.85 19.33
N ASP A 8 -9.49 7.91 19.27
CA ASP A 8 -8.86 9.14 18.82
C ASP A 8 -9.03 9.34 17.34
N HIS A 9 -9.31 8.26 16.64
CA HIS A 9 -9.41 8.32 15.21
C HIS A 9 -10.46 9.31 14.74
N PRO A 10 -11.69 9.24 15.23
CA PRO A 10 -12.69 10.22 14.81
C PRO A 10 -12.30 11.65 15.15
N SER A 11 -11.70 11.83 16.32
CA SER A 11 -11.27 13.16 16.69
C SER A 11 -10.22 13.71 15.76
N ARG A 12 -9.34 12.80 15.37
CA ARG A 12 -8.29 13.21 14.48
C ARG A 12 -8.84 13.57 13.13
N GLU A 13 -9.76 12.79 12.64
CA GLU A 13 -10.39 13.10 11.38
C GLU A 13 -11.09 14.44 11.42
N ALA A 14 -11.80 14.71 12.49
CA ALA A 14 -12.47 15.98 12.64
C ALA A 14 -11.48 17.13 12.61
N SER A 15 -10.37 16.97 13.28
CA SER A 15 -9.31 17.97 13.26
C SER A 15 -8.77 18.19 11.86
N ALA A 16 -8.55 17.10 11.15
CA ALA A 16 -8.05 17.19 9.79
C ALA A 16 -9.04 17.94 8.90
N ARG A 17 -10.32 17.67 9.08
CA ARG A 17 -11.35 18.38 8.32
C ARG A 17 -11.30 19.86 8.59
N GLU A 18 -11.18 20.22 9.85
CA GLU A 18 -11.13 21.62 10.21
C GLU A 18 -9.93 22.31 9.57
N LEU A 19 -8.79 21.66 9.60
CA LEU A 19 -7.62 22.22 8.98
C LEU A 19 -7.77 22.39 7.48
N ILE A 20 -8.35 21.41 6.85
CA ILE A 20 -8.57 21.46 5.41
C ILE A 20 -9.52 22.58 5.07
N GLU A 21 -10.58 22.72 5.83
CA GLU A 21 -11.56 23.77 5.59
C GLU A 21 -10.94 25.14 5.79
N SER A 22 -10.16 25.32 6.83
CA SER A 22 -9.55 26.61 7.06
C SER A 22 -8.48 26.91 6.02
N ALA A 23 -7.93 25.89 5.39
CA ALA A 23 -6.91 26.11 4.38
C ALA A 23 -7.45 26.38 3.00
N GLY A 24 -8.74 26.27 2.79
CA GLY A 24 -9.24 26.54 1.45
C GLY A 24 -10.53 25.85 1.09
N GLY A 25 -11.12 25.20 2.03
CA GLY A 25 -12.42 24.62 1.78
C GLY A 25 -12.41 23.33 0.99
N ARG A 26 -11.28 22.64 0.99
CA ARG A 26 -11.24 21.37 0.27
C ARG A 26 -12.05 20.33 1.03
N MET A 27 -12.79 19.52 0.32
CA MET A 27 -13.63 18.50 0.94
C MET A 27 -12.79 17.35 1.47
N PRO A 28 -13.09 16.88 2.69
CA PRO A 28 -12.33 15.74 3.25
C PRO A 28 -12.36 14.51 2.38
N GLN A 29 -13.50 14.23 1.74
CA GLN A 29 -13.59 13.07 0.88
C GLN A 29 -12.68 13.16 -0.31
N GLU A 30 -12.56 14.35 -0.88
CA GLU A 30 -11.63 14.54 -1.98
C GLU A 30 -10.22 14.33 -1.53
N THR A 31 -9.90 14.81 -0.31
CA THR A 31 -8.57 14.63 0.23
C THR A 31 -8.26 13.15 0.43
N GLU A 32 -9.20 12.42 0.98
CA GLU A 32 -9.01 10.98 1.18
C GLU A 32 -8.87 10.27 -0.16
N GLY A 33 -9.68 10.66 -1.13
CA GLY A 33 -9.58 10.08 -2.46
C GLY A 33 -8.22 10.36 -3.10
N SER A 34 -7.71 11.59 -2.93
CA SER A 34 -6.41 11.94 -3.44
C SER A 34 -5.30 11.15 -2.78
N LEU A 35 -5.39 10.94 -1.47
CA LEU A 35 -4.39 10.16 -0.75
C LEU A 35 -4.40 8.71 -1.20
N ARG A 36 -5.58 8.12 -1.36
CA ARG A 36 -5.66 6.74 -1.83
C ARG A 36 -5.03 6.61 -3.21
N THR A 37 -5.34 7.55 -4.09
CA THR A 37 -4.77 7.54 -5.43
C THR A 37 -3.24 7.69 -5.37
N ALA A 38 -2.77 8.58 -4.51
CA ALA A 38 -1.33 8.79 -4.37
C ALA A 38 -0.63 7.54 -3.86
N VAL A 39 -1.25 6.84 -2.90
CA VAL A 39 -0.68 5.60 -2.38
C VAL A 39 -0.63 4.54 -3.47
N ALA A 40 -1.75 4.38 -4.20
CA ALA A 40 -1.79 3.40 -5.28
C ALA A 40 -0.73 3.69 -6.34
N ASN A 41 -0.61 4.94 -6.73
CA ASN A 41 0.38 5.34 -7.75
C ASN A 41 1.81 5.14 -7.26
N ALA A 42 2.06 5.42 -5.99
CA ALA A 42 3.39 5.22 -5.43
C ALA A 42 3.78 3.75 -5.46
N MET A 43 2.82 2.86 -5.15
CA MET A 43 3.11 1.43 -5.17
C MET A 43 3.35 0.93 -6.59
N VAL A 44 2.56 1.42 -7.56
CA VAL A 44 2.78 1.05 -8.96
C VAL A 44 4.17 1.49 -9.42
N GLY A 45 4.52 2.73 -9.13
CA GLY A 45 5.83 3.26 -9.53
C GLY A 45 6.98 2.51 -8.90
N MET A 46 6.83 2.18 -7.60
CA MET A 46 7.86 1.43 -6.90
C MET A 46 8.04 0.05 -7.49
N LYS A 47 6.93 -0.65 -7.76
CA LYS A 47 7.01 -1.98 -8.34
C LYS A 47 7.65 -1.94 -9.72
N LYS A 48 7.26 -0.96 -10.52
CA LYS A 48 7.84 -0.83 -11.85
C LYS A 48 9.34 -0.58 -11.78
N GLN A 49 9.76 0.27 -10.86
CA GLN A 49 11.16 0.59 -10.72
C GLN A 49 11.97 -0.60 -10.23
N LEU A 50 11.43 -1.34 -9.26
CA LEU A 50 12.17 -2.40 -8.62
C LEU A 50 12.15 -3.70 -9.40
N TYR A 51 11.05 -4.02 -10.07
CA TYR A 51 10.94 -5.28 -10.82
C TYR A 51 11.11 -5.11 -12.32
N GLY A 52 11.10 -3.87 -12.79
CA GLY A 52 11.21 -3.63 -14.23
C GLY A 52 9.89 -3.70 -14.95
N ARG A 53 8.82 -4.10 -14.27
CA ARG A 53 7.49 -4.18 -14.85
C ARG A 53 6.50 -3.83 -13.78
N GLY A 54 5.62 -2.88 -14.08
CA GLY A 54 4.66 -2.43 -13.11
C GLY A 54 3.32 -3.15 -13.23
N PRO A 55 2.52 -3.08 -12.18
CA PRO A 55 1.16 -3.61 -12.22
C PRO A 55 0.33 -2.91 -13.28
N THR A 56 -0.68 -3.60 -13.77
CA THR A 56 -1.58 -3.05 -14.80
C THR A 56 -2.71 -2.26 -14.16
N ALA A 57 -3.00 -2.49 -12.89
CA ALA A 57 -4.04 -1.75 -12.17
C ALA A 57 -3.72 -1.79 -10.69
N ALA A 58 -4.18 -0.78 -9.98
CA ALA A 58 -3.95 -0.69 -8.55
C ALA A 58 -5.11 0.03 -7.89
N LYS A 59 -5.44 -0.39 -6.68
CA LYS A 59 -6.43 0.28 -5.85
C LYS A 59 -5.95 0.31 -4.42
N ALA A 60 -6.26 1.40 -3.73
CA ALA A 60 -5.87 1.54 -2.33
C ALA A 60 -7.06 1.97 -1.50
N TRP A 61 -7.07 1.54 -0.25
CA TRP A 61 -8.07 1.92 0.73
C TRP A 61 -7.34 2.30 2.00
N ILE A 62 -7.84 3.33 2.66
CA ILE A 62 -7.31 3.77 3.94
C ILE A 62 -8.43 3.62 4.95
N LEU A 63 -8.28 2.69 5.88
CA LEU A 63 -9.30 2.37 6.86
C LEU A 63 -8.68 2.49 8.24
N ASP A 64 -8.99 3.56 8.94
CA ASP A 64 -8.45 3.82 10.27
C ASP A 64 -6.93 3.72 10.29
N ASP A 65 -6.41 2.69 10.92
CA ASP A 65 -4.96 2.51 11.05
C ASP A 65 -4.41 1.54 10.03
N TYR A 66 -5.15 1.27 8.97
CA TYR A 66 -4.72 0.28 7.98
C TYR A 66 -4.80 0.84 6.58
N VAL A 67 -3.81 0.48 5.78
CA VAL A 67 -3.82 0.81 4.36
C VAL A 67 -3.76 -0.49 3.60
N PHE A 68 -4.72 -0.69 2.71
CA PHE A 68 -4.74 -1.86 1.83
C PHE A 68 -4.47 -1.41 0.42
N VAL A 69 -3.60 -2.13 -0.27
CA VAL A 69 -3.37 -1.88 -1.69
C VAL A 69 -3.48 -3.21 -2.41
N VAL A 70 -4.22 -3.22 -3.50
CA VAL A 70 -4.31 -4.39 -4.37
C VAL A 70 -3.70 -4.00 -5.71
N LEU A 71 -2.72 -4.77 -6.13
CA LEU A 71 -2.03 -4.55 -7.39
C LEU A 71 -2.35 -5.74 -8.30
N GLU A 72 -2.74 -5.47 -9.53
CA GLU A 72 -3.06 -6.53 -10.48
C GLU A 72 -1.96 -6.66 -11.51
N GLY A 73 -1.67 -7.90 -11.89
CA GLY A 73 -0.64 -8.17 -12.89
C GLY A 73 0.75 -7.87 -12.37
N GLY A 74 1.61 -7.48 -13.28
CA GLY A 74 2.95 -7.04 -12.89
C GLY A 74 3.97 -8.15 -12.75
N LEU A 75 3.65 -9.37 -13.18
CA LEU A 75 4.65 -10.42 -13.17
C LEU A 75 5.71 -10.12 -14.22
N THR A 76 6.95 -10.38 -13.89
CA THR A 76 8.03 -10.25 -14.86
C THR A 76 7.98 -11.44 -15.81
N ARG A 77 8.66 -11.32 -16.93
CA ARG A 77 8.72 -12.41 -17.89
C ARG A 77 9.33 -13.66 -17.25
N ASN A 78 10.36 -13.49 -16.45
CA ASN A 78 10.99 -14.62 -15.76
C ASN A 78 9.99 -15.31 -14.85
N GLU A 79 9.22 -14.55 -14.12
CA GLU A 79 8.22 -15.09 -13.23
C GLU A 79 7.14 -15.83 -13.99
N GLU A 80 6.70 -15.28 -15.12
CA GLU A 80 5.71 -15.96 -15.97
C GLU A 80 6.22 -17.28 -16.45
N THR A 81 7.49 -17.33 -16.83
CA THR A 81 8.12 -18.57 -17.29
C THR A 81 8.16 -19.60 -16.16
N LEU A 82 8.53 -19.19 -14.97
CA LEU A 82 8.57 -20.10 -13.83
C LEU A 82 7.19 -20.62 -13.48
N LEU A 83 6.18 -19.76 -13.55
CA LEU A 83 4.81 -20.18 -13.24
C LEU A 83 4.33 -21.21 -14.26
N ALA A 84 4.65 -21.00 -15.53
CA ALA A 84 4.25 -21.94 -16.58
C ALA A 84 4.92 -23.30 -16.36
N ASP A 85 6.05 -23.31 -15.69
CA ASP A 85 6.76 -24.55 -15.41
C ASP A 85 6.41 -25.13 -14.05
N GLY A 86 5.33 -24.66 -13.44
CA GLY A 86 4.84 -25.20 -12.17
C GLY A 86 5.63 -24.77 -10.96
N LYS A 87 6.38 -23.68 -11.05
CA LYS A 87 7.26 -23.24 -9.98
C LYS A 87 6.72 -22.01 -9.24
N ALA A 88 5.43 -22.05 -8.92
CA ALA A 88 4.79 -20.93 -8.21
C ALA A 88 5.44 -20.66 -6.86
N ASP A 89 5.86 -21.73 -6.16
CA ASP A 89 6.47 -21.54 -4.85
C ASP A 89 7.77 -20.77 -4.95
N LEU A 90 8.53 -20.97 -6.00
CA LEU A 90 9.79 -20.27 -6.19
C LEU A 90 9.54 -18.78 -6.42
N VAL A 91 8.52 -18.47 -7.21
CA VAL A 91 8.16 -17.07 -7.43
C VAL A 91 7.70 -16.43 -6.14
N ARG A 92 6.93 -17.17 -5.35
CA ARG A 92 6.42 -16.66 -4.07
C ARG A 92 7.57 -16.38 -3.10
N GLU A 93 8.53 -17.28 -3.02
CA GLU A 93 9.69 -17.10 -2.16
C GLU A 93 10.54 -15.91 -2.61
N TYR A 94 10.73 -15.79 -3.91
CA TYR A 94 11.50 -14.68 -4.45
C TYR A 94 10.84 -13.35 -4.10
N ARG A 95 9.52 -13.28 -4.28
CA ARG A 95 8.80 -12.05 -3.98
C ARG A 95 8.84 -11.71 -2.50
N LEU A 96 8.76 -12.72 -1.65
CA LEU A 96 8.82 -12.51 -0.21
C LEU A 96 10.20 -11.99 0.21
N SER A 97 11.26 -12.59 -0.31
CA SER A 97 12.62 -12.13 -0.02
C SER A 97 12.84 -10.72 -0.50
N PHE A 98 12.32 -10.41 -1.68
CA PHE A 98 12.48 -9.09 -2.25
C PHE A 98 11.74 -8.06 -1.41
N GLN A 99 10.54 -8.41 -0.96
CA GLN A 99 9.75 -7.55 -0.10
C GLN A 99 10.49 -7.23 1.19
N GLU A 100 11.16 -8.21 1.78
CA GLU A 100 11.92 -7.99 3.00
C GLU A 100 13.06 -7.01 2.76
N THR A 101 13.66 -7.10 1.59
CA THR A 101 14.78 -6.21 1.25
C THR A 101 14.30 -4.78 1.02
N VAL A 102 13.16 -4.61 0.35
CA VAL A 102 12.72 -3.27 -0.03
C VAL A 102 11.58 -2.73 0.84
N GLY A 103 11.27 -3.43 1.92
CA GLY A 103 10.14 -3.03 2.76
C GLY A 103 10.28 -1.63 3.33
N ALA A 104 11.48 -1.24 3.70
CA ALA A 104 11.69 0.09 4.25
C ALA A 104 11.33 1.17 3.24
N THR A 105 11.61 0.93 1.96
CA THR A 105 11.26 1.88 0.91
C THR A 105 9.74 2.01 0.79
N ALA A 106 9.03 0.87 0.84
CA ALA A 106 7.57 0.88 0.75
C ALA A 106 6.96 1.61 1.94
N MET A 107 7.44 1.30 3.15
CA MET A 107 6.93 1.95 4.34
C MET A 107 7.19 3.45 4.32
N GLY A 108 8.40 3.83 3.91
CA GLY A 108 8.76 5.25 3.84
C GLY A 108 7.88 6.02 2.88
N ALA A 109 7.52 5.42 1.74
CA ALA A 109 6.66 6.08 0.78
C ALA A 109 5.28 6.36 1.37
N VAL A 110 4.72 5.38 2.10
CA VAL A 110 3.40 5.55 2.70
C VAL A 110 3.47 6.57 3.85
N GLU A 111 4.54 6.51 4.65
CA GLU A 111 4.71 7.47 5.74
C GLU A 111 4.74 8.89 5.23
N GLU A 112 5.45 9.09 4.14
CA GLU A 112 5.59 10.42 3.59
C GLU A 112 4.24 10.94 3.08
N LEU A 113 3.49 10.09 2.41
CA LEU A 113 2.23 10.50 1.84
C LEU A 113 1.15 10.74 2.89
N LEU A 114 1.10 9.89 3.92
CA LEU A 114 0.05 9.97 4.92
C LEU A 114 0.46 10.77 6.14
N GLU A 115 1.74 11.11 6.27
CA GLU A 115 2.27 11.81 7.42
C GLU A 115 1.92 11.05 8.71
N ARG A 116 2.02 9.73 8.63
CA ARG A 116 1.78 8.84 9.75
C ARG A 116 2.86 7.78 9.74
N ARG A 117 3.24 7.33 10.92
CA ARG A 117 4.25 6.30 11.04
C ARG A 117 3.68 4.94 10.67
N VAL A 118 4.41 4.18 9.89
CA VAL A 118 4.04 2.82 9.53
C VAL A 118 4.77 1.86 10.45
N LEU A 119 4.02 1.00 11.12
CA LEU A 119 4.60 0.03 12.04
C LEU A 119 5.05 -1.23 11.32
N THR A 120 4.22 -1.75 10.43
CA THR A 120 4.56 -2.98 9.71
C THR A 120 4.02 -2.92 8.31
N TYR A 121 4.60 -3.75 7.46
CA TYR A 121 4.26 -3.84 6.05
C TYR A 121 4.21 -5.33 5.68
N HIS A 122 3.15 -5.73 5.01
CA HIS A 122 2.94 -7.11 4.62
C HIS A 122 2.58 -7.15 3.15
N SER A 123 3.13 -8.11 2.44
CA SER A 123 2.86 -8.25 1.02
C SER A 123 2.74 -9.73 0.70
N GLN A 124 1.75 -10.06 -0.10
CA GLN A 124 1.56 -11.45 -0.51
C GLN A 124 1.08 -11.47 -1.94
N ILE A 125 1.68 -12.34 -2.73
CA ILE A 125 1.27 -12.51 -4.12
C ILE A 125 0.44 -13.78 -4.24
N VAL A 126 -0.62 -13.69 -5.04
CA VAL A 126 -1.42 -14.85 -5.39
C VAL A 126 -1.46 -14.91 -6.91
N PHE A 127 -1.82 -16.10 -7.44
CA PHE A 127 -1.82 -16.32 -8.88
C PHE A 127 -3.22 -16.73 -9.33
N ASP A 128 -3.47 -16.61 -10.63
CA ASP A 128 -4.70 -17.04 -11.27
C ASP A 128 -5.93 -16.25 -10.85
N PRO A 129 -6.02 -14.98 -11.08
CA PRO A 129 -5.07 -14.13 -11.79
C PRO A 129 -4.04 -13.55 -10.82
N PRO A 130 -2.91 -13.09 -11.34
CA PRO A 130 -1.86 -12.54 -10.48
C PRO A 130 -2.32 -11.26 -9.79
N ARG A 131 -2.18 -11.25 -8.47
CA ARG A 131 -2.49 -10.08 -7.66
C ARG A 131 -1.52 -10.02 -6.50
N THR A 132 -1.20 -8.82 -6.08
CA THR A 132 -0.39 -8.63 -4.88
C THR A 132 -1.20 -7.80 -3.91
N PHE A 133 -1.28 -8.28 -2.66
CA PHE A 133 -1.96 -7.57 -1.59
C PHE A 133 -0.91 -6.97 -0.69
N GLU A 134 -1.00 -5.66 -0.47
CA GLU A 134 -0.05 -4.95 0.38
C GLU A 134 -0.83 -4.35 1.53
N ILE A 135 -0.36 -4.55 2.74
CA ILE A 135 -1.04 -4.05 3.93
C ILE A 135 -0.02 -3.29 4.76
N PHE A 136 -0.37 -2.07 5.11
CA PHE A 136 0.46 -1.25 5.99
C PHE A 136 -0.33 -1.01 7.27
N VAL A 137 0.30 -1.27 8.40
CA VAL A 137 -0.31 -1.02 9.70
C VAL A 137 0.30 0.26 10.23
N LEU A 138 -0.55 1.23 10.51
CA LEU A 138 -0.11 2.54 10.93
C LEU A 138 -0.16 2.65 12.44
N GLU A 139 0.69 3.51 12.98
CA GLU A 139 0.66 3.78 14.40
C GLU A 139 -0.67 4.44 14.75
N PRO A 140 -1.35 3.97 15.80
CA PRO A 140 -2.62 4.58 16.18
C PRO A 140 -2.43 6.02 16.57
N GLN A 141 -3.45 6.81 16.32
CA GLN A 141 -3.43 8.22 16.68
C GLN A 141 -4.36 8.52 17.85
#